data_4cf57ed4dd15808c676fe5e936e668f5
#
_entry.id   4cf57ed4dd15808c676fe5e936e668f5
#
_cell.length_a   1.000
_cell.length_b   1.000
_cell.length_c   1.000
_cell.angle_alpha   90.00
_cell.angle_beta   90.00
_cell.angle_gamma   90.00
#
_symmetry.space_group_name_H-M   'P 1'
#
loop_
_entity.id
_entity.type
_entity.pdbx_description
1 polymer ?
#
loop_
_entity_poly.entity_id
_entity_poly.type
_entity_poly.pdbx_seq_one_letter_code
_entity_poly.pdbx_strand_id
1 'polypeptide(L)'
;MPGETFSYEFTPPDGGTFWYHPHMNSVKQLGMGLVGLIIVEESQPVIFDEEHELMLKHWHLDKQGQWKDLMIPRMSARMGTPGEWSSVNGVHEPIYQLKARATTRLRIANVDNTITYPIAVEGAEAWVIAIDGNPVKTPYKLSQHKIGPGMRVDIGLIAPQAGERVYVRQMKGRFPFPLCEFEVVESSLPESQPLPKLPLNPVPQLDLANAEEIDFVFEWEGAVTPTSKDGKAMPKFWLTNKRAWEGMSKDNIPAPLVTLEYGKTYIFDLKNVTQYHHPIHIHGHTFTVLEMDGKKIAEPFHTDTVLLGKNGRAKAAFVADNPGRWMYHCHVIEHMKTGLMGYIEVK
;
A
#
# COMPACT_ATOMS: atom_id res chain seq x y z
N MET A 1 3.34 -29.29 0.09
CA MET A 1 3.31 -30.00 1.41
C MET A 1 4.31 -29.30 2.34
N PRO A 2 4.17 -29.37 3.67
CA PRO A 2 5.22 -28.88 4.57
C PRO A 2 6.56 -29.53 4.24
N GLY A 3 7.63 -28.72 4.10
CA GLY A 3 8.96 -29.16 3.70
C GLY A 3 9.25 -29.17 2.20
N GLU A 4 8.26 -28.89 1.35
CA GLU A 4 8.49 -28.70 -0.08
C GLU A 4 8.91 -27.25 -0.38
N THR A 5 9.71 -27.09 -1.43
CA THR A 5 10.15 -25.78 -1.95
C THR A 5 9.42 -25.48 -3.24
N PHE A 6 8.95 -24.25 -3.38
CA PHE A 6 8.41 -23.72 -4.64
C PHE A 6 9.25 -22.52 -5.08
N SER A 7 9.72 -22.51 -6.31
CA SER A 7 10.50 -21.41 -6.87
C SER A 7 9.60 -20.49 -7.69
N TYR A 8 9.71 -19.19 -7.43
CA TYR A 8 9.13 -18.15 -8.28
C TYR A 8 10.25 -17.54 -9.13
N GLU A 9 10.00 -17.44 -10.43
CA GLU A 9 10.92 -16.84 -11.38
C GLU A 9 10.17 -15.78 -12.20
N PHE A 10 10.60 -14.53 -12.12
CA PHE A 10 10.03 -13.42 -12.85
C PHE A 10 11.04 -12.28 -12.96
N THR A 11 10.83 -11.43 -13.96
CA THR A 11 11.62 -10.19 -14.13
C THR A 11 10.74 -9.00 -13.70
N PRO A 12 11.10 -8.29 -12.62
CA PRO A 12 10.37 -7.08 -12.24
C PRO A 12 10.57 -6.00 -13.31
N PRO A 13 9.51 -5.29 -13.72
CA PRO A 13 9.62 -4.26 -14.75
C PRO A 13 10.26 -2.97 -14.25
N ASP A 14 10.15 -2.69 -12.95
CA ASP A 14 10.48 -1.40 -12.34
C ASP A 14 11.41 -1.58 -11.14
N GLY A 15 12.28 -0.59 -10.91
CA GLY A 15 13.04 -0.46 -9.67
C GLY A 15 12.19 0.13 -8.53
N GLY A 16 12.54 -0.18 -7.28
CA GLY A 16 11.89 0.41 -6.11
C GLY A 16 11.56 -0.56 -4.98
N THR A 17 10.66 -0.13 -4.11
CA THR A 17 10.23 -0.88 -2.93
C THR A 17 8.91 -1.57 -3.19
N PHE A 18 8.93 -2.90 -3.20
CA PHE A 18 7.76 -3.77 -3.38
C PHE A 18 7.68 -4.76 -2.22
N TRP A 19 6.61 -5.57 -2.21
CA TRP A 19 6.39 -6.59 -1.20
C TRP A 19 5.55 -7.73 -1.75
N TYR A 20 5.58 -8.88 -1.07
CA TYR A 20 4.80 -10.05 -1.44
C TYR A 20 3.98 -10.56 -0.27
N HIS A 21 2.81 -11.10 -0.58
CA HIS A 21 1.92 -11.75 0.37
C HIS A 21 0.99 -12.75 -0.33
N PRO A 22 0.43 -13.75 0.41
CA PRO A 22 -0.48 -14.72 -0.17
C PRO A 22 -1.87 -14.13 -0.41
N HIS A 23 -2.51 -14.56 -1.50
CA HIS A 23 -3.91 -14.24 -1.81
C HIS A 23 -4.91 -15.31 -1.33
N MET A 24 -4.46 -16.55 -1.07
CA MET A 24 -5.27 -17.61 -0.48
C MET A 24 -5.31 -17.45 1.04
N ASN A 25 -6.53 -17.45 1.64
CA ASN A 25 -6.74 -17.24 3.07
C ASN A 25 -5.99 -16.01 3.62
N SER A 26 -6.03 -14.92 2.87
CA SER A 26 -5.22 -13.72 3.07
C SER A 26 -5.37 -13.12 4.48
N VAL A 27 -6.60 -13.07 5.03
CA VAL A 27 -6.85 -12.53 6.37
C VAL A 27 -5.96 -13.23 7.40
N LYS A 28 -5.94 -14.57 7.38
CA LYS A 28 -5.14 -15.33 8.33
C LYS A 28 -3.65 -15.28 8.00
N GLN A 29 -3.28 -15.59 6.76
CA GLN A 29 -1.87 -15.73 6.41
C GLN A 29 -1.12 -14.40 6.49
N LEU A 30 -1.65 -13.32 5.90
CA LEU A 30 -1.07 -11.99 6.01
C LEU A 30 -1.17 -11.48 7.45
N GLY A 31 -2.31 -11.69 8.12
CA GLY A 31 -2.50 -11.30 9.53
C GLY A 31 -1.47 -11.95 10.47
N MET A 32 -1.08 -13.20 10.20
CA MET A 32 -0.04 -13.92 10.93
C MET A 32 1.39 -13.65 10.44
N GLY A 33 1.59 -12.68 9.54
CA GLY A 33 2.91 -12.19 9.15
C GLY A 33 3.55 -12.92 7.98
N LEU A 34 2.79 -13.66 7.16
CA LEU A 34 3.34 -14.25 5.94
C LEU A 34 3.48 -13.17 4.86
N VAL A 35 4.49 -12.34 5.00
CA VAL A 35 4.81 -11.18 4.14
C VAL A 35 6.32 -11.00 4.06
N GLY A 36 6.79 -10.31 3.02
CA GLY A 36 8.18 -9.89 2.92
C GLY A 36 8.35 -8.80 1.86
N LEU A 37 9.44 -8.07 1.94
CA LEU A 37 9.79 -7.05 0.95
C LEU A 37 10.49 -7.67 -0.26
N ILE A 38 10.34 -7.00 -1.38
CA ILE A 38 11.12 -7.18 -2.59
C ILE A 38 11.71 -5.81 -2.92
N ILE A 39 13.01 -5.69 -2.81
CA ILE A 39 13.74 -4.51 -3.21
C ILE A 39 14.32 -4.78 -4.59
N VAL A 40 13.93 -3.96 -5.56
CA VAL A 40 14.46 -4.01 -6.91
C VAL A 40 15.37 -2.80 -7.10
N GLU A 41 16.61 -3.06 -7.47
CA GLU A 41 17.58 -2.00 -7.73
C GLU A 41 17.12 -1.11 -8.89
N GLU A 42 17.43 0.16 -8.81
CA GLU A 42 17.14 1.12 -9.87
C GLU A 42 17.93 0.79 -11.13
N SER A 43 17.40 1.14 -12.30
CA SER A 43 18.03 0.91 -13.61
C SER A 43 19.39 1.60 -13.78
N GLN A 44 19.68 2.59 -12.95
CA GLN A 44 20.96 3.29 -12.84
C GLN A 44 21.39 3.26 -11.36
N PRO A 45 22.68 3.11 -11.08
CA PRO A 45 23.17 3.08 -9.70
C PRO A 45 22.80 4.36 -8.94
N VAL A 46 22.10 4.21 -7.83
CA VAL A 46 21.79 5.28 -6.89
C VAL A 46 22.37 4.88 -5.54
N ILE A 47 23.25 5.71 -4.99
CA ILE A 47 23.97 5.38 -3.77
C ILE A 47 23.51 6.32 -2.68
N PHE A 48 22.83 5.75 -1.68
CA PHE A 48 22.65 6.34 -0.36
C PHE A 48 23.75 5.80 0.57
N ASP A 49 24.16 6.59 1.56
CA ASP A 49 25.13 6.11 2.57
C ASP A 49 24.53 5.01 3.43
N GLU A 50 23.21 5.05 3.66
CA GLU A 50 22.44 4.05 4.40
C GLU A 50 21.04 3.87 3.83
N GLU A 51 20.55 2.62 3.88
CA GLU A 51 19.16 2.28 3.59
C GLU A 51 18.57 1.43 4.72
N HIS A 52 17.31 1.67 5.07
CA HIS A 52 16.59 0.90 6.09
C HIS A 52 15.22 0.50 5.58
N GLU A 53 14.90 -0.78 5.65
CA GLU A 53 13.59 -1.34 5.33
C GLU A 53 12.75 -1.38 6.60
N LEU A 54 11.54 -0.81 6.54
CA LEU A 54 10.62 -0.69 7.68
C LEU A 54 9.25 -1.26 7.31
N MET A 55 8.98 -2.51 7.68
CA MET A 55 7.66 -3.14 7.54
C MET A 55 6.79 -2.81 8.75
N LEU A 56 5.72 -2.03 8.53
CA LEU A 56 4.78 -1.63 9.57
C LEU A 56 3.65 -2.66 9.68
N LYS A 57 3.41 -3.18 10.86
CA LYS A 57 2.36 -4.17 11.10
C LYS A 57 1.82 -4.11 12.53
N HIS A 58 0.49 -4.33 12.68
CA HIS A 58 -0.12 -4.68 13.96
C HIS A 58 -0.33 -6.20 14.08
N TRP A 59 -0.17 -6.70 15.29
CA TRP A 59 -0.34 -8.10 15.63
C TRP A 59 -1.58 -8.31 16.50
N HIS A 60 -2.34 -9.35 16.17
CA HIS A 60 -3.59 -9.71 16.84
C HIS A 60 -3.31 -10.75 17.91
N LEU A 61 -2.64 -10.33 18.96
CA LEU A 61 -2.24 -11.18 20.07
C LEU A 61 -3.00 -10.78 21.34
N ASP A 62 -3.30 -11.75 22.19
CA ASP A 62 -3.75 -11.48 23.54
C ASP A 62 -2.57 -11.13 24.47
N LYS A 63 -2.85 -10.88 25.74
CA LYS A 63 -1.83 -10.55 26.76
C LYS A 63 -0.85 -11.70 27.04
N GLN A 64 -1.19 -12.91 26.65
CA GLN A 64 -0.40 -14.13 26.77
C GLN A 64 0.40 -14.44 25.49
N GLY A 65 0.32 -13.55 24.44
CA GLY A 65 0.97 -13.74 23.16
C GLY A 65 0.31 -14.79 22.27
N GLN A 66 -0.94 -15.17 22.55
CA GLN A 66 -1.70 -16.11 21.72
C GLN A 66 -2.48 -15.36 20.65
N TRP A 67 -2.65 -15.99 19.48
CA TRP A 67 -3.41 -15.43 18.39
C TRP A 67 -4.89 -15.27 18.75
N LYS A 68 -5.40 -14.06 18.54
CA LYS A 68 -6.85 -13.78 18.56
C LYS A 68 -7.46 -14.13 17.21
N ASP A 69 -8.79 -14.24 17.19
CA ASP A 69 -9.51 -14.35 15.92
C ASP A 69 -9.25 -13.15 15.02
N LEU A 70 -8.72 -13.43 13.84
CA LEU A 70 -8.35 -12.39 12.87
C LEU A 70 -9.56 -11.84 12.11
N MET A 71 -10.71 -12.47 12.22
CA MET A 71 -11.91 -12.00 11.56
C MET A 71 -13.19 -12.42 12.30
N ILE A 72 -13.85 -11.40 12.88
CA ILE A 72 -15.23 -11.53 13.37
C ILE A 72 -16.11 -10.88 12.29
N PRO A 73 -16.83 -11.64 11.43
CA PRO A 73 -17.33 -11.18 10.14
C PRO A 73 -18.01 -9.81 10.17
N ARG A 74 -18.92 -9.57 11.09
CA ARG A 74 -19.68 -8.33 11.15
C ARG A 74 -18.87 -7.11 11.60
N MET A 75 -18.01 -7.28 12.59
CA MET A 75 -17.17 -6.18 13.10
C MET A 75 -15.99 -5.91 12.16
N SER A 76 -15.27 -6.97 11.80
CA SER A 76 -14.09 -6.88 10.94
C SER A 76 -14.42 -6.38 9.55
N ALA A 77 -15.58 -6.76 9.00
CA ALA A 77 -16.02 -6.25 7.69
C ALA A 77 -16.17 -4.73 7.65
N ARG A 78 -16.51 -4.08 8.77
CA ARG A 78 -16.65 -2.61 8.85
C ARG A 78 -15.34 -1.92 9.20
N MET A 79 -14.68 -2.39 10.24
CA MET A 79 -13.58 -1.68 10.89
C MET A 79 -12.22 -2.33 10.61
N GLY A 80 -12.22 -3.47 9.90
CA GLY A 80 -11.07 -4.34 9.84
C GLY A 80 -10.81 -5.04 11.19
N THR A 81 -9.61 -5.56 11.34
CA THR A 81 -9.13 -6.20 12.57
C THR A 81 -7.88 -5.50 13.08
N PRO A 82 -8.00 -4.31 13.71
CA PRO A 82 -6.84 -3.64 14.28
C PRO A 82 -6.22 -4.51 15.37
N GLY A 83 -4.90 -4.73 15.28
CA GLY A 83 -4.14 -5.42 16.31
C GLY A 83 -3.88 -4.55 17.54
N GLU A 84 -3.43 -5.15 18.62
CA GLU A 84 -3.07 -4.44 19.86
C GLU A 84 -1.59 -4.07 19.92
N TRP A 85 -0.75 -4.79 19.19
CA TRP A 85 0.71 -4.64 19.21
C TRP A 85 1.22 -4.14 17.86
N SER A 86 1.71 -2.92 17.82
CA SER A 86 2.41 -2.40 16.65
C SER A 86 3.86 -2.88 16.63
N SER A 87 4.38 -3.11 15.43
CA SER A 87 5.77 -3.46 15.23
C SER A 87 6.34 -2.84 13.95
N VAL A 88 7.65 -2.66 13.95
CA VAL A 88 8.46 -2.45 12.76
C VAL A 88 9.39 -3.65 12.63
N ASN A 89 9.35 -4.33 11.49
CA ASN A 89 10.11 -5.58 11.24
C ASN A 89 9.89 -6.66 12.32
N GLY A 90 8.66 -6.73 12.89
CA GLY A 90 8.29 -7.69 13.92
C GLY A 90 8.74 -7.32 15.35
N VAL A 91 9.43 -6.20 15.54
CA VAL A 91 9.88 -5.70 16.85
C VAL A 91 9.02 -4.51 17.28
N HIS A 92 8.62 -4.47 18.54
CA HIS A 92 7.89 -3.33 19.11
C HIS A 92 8.86 -2.20 19.44
N GLU A 93 8.61 -1.01 18.87
CA GLU A 93 9.44 0.20 19.06
C GLU A 93 10.96 -0.06 18.94
N PRO A 94 11.46 -0.64 17.83
CA PRO A 94 12.87 -0.93 17.69
C PRO A 94 13.72 0.34 17.65
N ILE A 95 14.96 0.22 18.13
CA ILE A 95 15.98 1.26 18.03
C ILE A 95 17.02 0.79 17.01
N TYR A 96 17.24 1.62 15.99
CA TYR A 96 18.24 1.45 14.95
C TYR A 96 19.37 2.47 15.14
N GLN A 97 20.38 2.41 14.30
CA GLN A 97 21.45 3.41 14.25
C GLN A 97 21.47 4.10 12.90
N LEU A 98 21.82 5.40 12.88
CA LEU A 98 22.17 6.17 11.70
C LEU A 98 23.56 6.76 11.88
N LYS A 99 24.35 6.77 10.82
CA LYS A 99 25.62 7.50 10.81
C LYS A 99 25.34 8.99 10.66
N ALA A 100 25.96 9.81 11.48
CA ALA A 100 25.84 11.26 11.39
C ALA A 100 26.15 11.75 9.97
N ARG A 101 25.32 12.65 9.44
CA ARG A 101 25.44 13.25 8.10
C ARG A 101 25.18 12.29 6.93
N ALA A 102 24.84 11.04 7.20
CA ALA A 102 24.52 10.08 6.14
C ALA A 102 23.29 10.52 5.33
N THR A 103 23.38 10.42 4.01
CA THR A 103 22.21 10.40 3.14
C THR A 103 21.53 9.04 3.35
N THR A 104 20.30 9.07 3.85
CA THR A 104 19.59 7.86 4.26
C THR A 104 18.28 7.71 3.48
N ARG A 105 18.00 6.49 3.01
CA ARG A 105 16.71 6.10 2.44
C ARG A 105 15.97 5.19 3.41
N LEU A 106 14.80 5.62 3.84
CA LEU A 106 13.88 4.78 4.59
C LEU A 106 12.82 4.21 3.65
N ARG A 107 12.82 2.90 3.45
CA ARG A 107 11.85 2.16 2.65
C ARG A 107 10.74 1.67 3.56
N ILE A 108 9.60 2.37 3.59
CA ILE A 108 8.52 2.09 4.52
C ILE A 108 7.38 1.39 3.81
N ALA A 109 7.05 0.17 4.23
CA ALA A 109 5.93 -0.59 3.71
C ALA A 109 4.86 -0.84 4.78
N ASN A 110 3.61 -0.54 4.46
CA ASN A 110 2.48 -0.91 5.29
C ASN A 110 1.99 -2.30 4.89
N VAL A 111 2.45 -3.31 5.62
CA VAL A 111 2.08 -4.71 5.44
C VAL A 111 0.97 -5.17 6.40
N ASP A 112 0.20 -4.23 6.92
CA ASP A 112 -0.92 -4.50 7.81
C ASP A 112 -2.18 -4.89 7.03
N ASN A 113 -3.09 -5.62 7.68
CA ASN A 113 -4.38 -5.98 7.09
C ASN A 113 -5.33 -4.79 6.98
N THR A 114 -5.25 -3.85 7.93
CA THR A 114 -6.33 -2.90 8.23
C THR A 114 -5.86 -1.48 8.42
N ILE A 115 -4.72 -1.28 9.09
CA ILE A 115 -4.33 0.01 9.64
C ILE A 115 -3.77 0.94 8.56
N THR A 116 -4.32 2.14 8.46
CA THR A 116 -3.68 3.26 7.76
C THR A 116 -2.78 4.01 8.74
N TYR A 117 -1.52 4.17 8.38
CA TYR A 117 -0.52 4.90 9.16
C TYR A 117 -0.35 6.31 8.61
N PRO A 118 -0.81 7.35 9.29
CA PRO A 118 -0.32 8.70 9.05
C PRO A 118 1.05 8.82 9.71
N ILE A 119 2.11 8.89 8.91
CA ILE A 119 3.50 8.93 9.39
C ILE A 119 4.11 10.30 9.25
N ALA A 120 5.05 10.63 10.13
CA ALA A 120 5.96 11.76 10.04
C ALA A 120 7.35 11.34 10.53
N VAL A 121 8.37 12.11 10.15
CA VAL A 121 9.73 12.01 10.69
C VAL A 121 9.97 13.21 11.58
N GLU A 122 10.51 12.96 12.78
CA GLU A 122 10.92 13.97 13.76
C GLU A 122 12.41 13.84 14.01
N GLY A 123 13.11 14.95 14.22
CA GLY A 123 14.55 14.98 14.47
C GLY A 123 15.40 15.17 13.22
N ALA A 124 14.84 15.03 12.02
CA ALA A 124 15.52 15.31 10.75
C ALA A 124 14.56 15.93 9.72
N GLU A 125 15.09 16.70 8.79
CA GLU A 125 14.33 17.04 7.59
C GLU A 125 14.23 15.84 6.67
N ALA A 126 13.02 15.56 6.20
CA ALA A 126 12.72 14.38 5.41
C ALA A 126 11.89 14.73 4.17
N TRP A 127 12.10 14.01 3.10
CA TRP A 127 11.42 14.18 1.81
C TRP A 127 10.82 12.86 1.33
N VAL A 128 9.62 12.92 0.77
CA VAL A 128 9.08 11.81 0.00
C VAL A 128 9.83 11.76 -1.33
N ILE A 129 10.46 10.62 -1.63
CA ILE A 129 11.27 10.41 -2.83
C ILE A 129 10.66 9.36 -3.77
N ALA A 130 9.84 8.42 -3.24
CA ALA A 130 9.06 7.48 -4.06
C ALA A 130 7.76 7.10 -3.36
N ILE A 131 6.74 6.72 -4.15
CA ILE A 131 5.44 6.21 -3.71
C ILE A 131 5.19 4.89 -4.44
N ASP A 132 4.88 3.83 -3.70
CA ASP A 132 4.57 2.49 -4.22
C ASP A 132 5.59 1.99 -5.26
N GLY A 133 6.89 2.16 -4.95
CA GLY A 133 8.00 1.80 -5.83
C GLY A 133 8.28 2.79 -6.95
N ASN A 134 7.44 3.82 -7.15
CA ASN A 134 7.62 4.80 -8.21
C ASN A 134 8.26 6.09 -7.68
N PRO A 135 9.44 6.48 -8.16
CA PRO A 135 10.07 7.74 -7.80
C PRO A 135 9.18 8.94 -8.15
N VAL A 136 9.07 9.90 -7.22
CA VAL A 136 8.38 11.16 -7.51
C VAL A 136 9.27 12.04 -8.39
N LYS A 137 8.68 12.76 -9.32
CA LYS A 137 9.42 13.62 -10.24
C LYS A 137 10.22 14.69 -9.50
N THR A 138 9.59 15.32 -8.52
CA THR A 138 10.20 16.31 -7.63
C THR A 138 10.00 15.86 -6.17
N PRO A 139 11.06 15.48 -5.44
CA PRO A 139 10.97 15.21 -4.02
C PRO A 139 10.36 16.39 -3.27
N TYR A 140 9.44 16.10 -2.35
CA TYR A 140 8.75 17.12 -1.56
C TYR A 140 8.88 16.86 -0.06
N LYS A 141 8.93 17.95 0.72
CA LYS A 141 9.12 17.87 2.17
C LYS A 141 7.99 17.07 2.82
N LEU A 142 8.38 16.09 3.61
CA LEU A 142 7.45 15.30 4.41
C LEU A 142 6.97 16.13 5.60
N SER A 143 5.68 16.49 5.60
CA SER A 143 5.00 16.99 6.80
C SER A 143 4.24 15.86 7.50
N GLN A 144 3.41 15.17 6.75
CA GLN A 144 2.69 13.96 7.12
C GLN A 144 2.31 13.21 5.85
N HIS A 145 2.52 11.90 5.85
CA HIS A 145 2.10 11.05 4.73
C HIS A 145 1.22 9.90 5.25
N LYS A 146 0.14 9.58 4.53
CA LYS A 146 -0.74 8.48 4.89
C LYS A 146 -0.45 7.28 4.01
N ILE A 147 -0.07 6.18 4.62
CA ILE A 147 0.11 4.89 3.95
C ILE A 147 -0.97 3.91 4.40
N GLY A 148 -1.88 3.58 3.49
CA GLY A 148 -2.88 2.53 3.68
C GLY A 148 -2.27 1.14 3.61
N PRO A 149 -3.01 0.08 4.01
CA PRO A 149 -2.57 -1.29 3.76
C PRO A 149 -2.17 -1.50 2.30
N GLY A 150 -1.04 -2.16 2.07
CA GLY A 150 -0.50 -2.43 0.75
C GLY A 150 0.41 -1.34 0.18
N MET A 151 0.34 -0.13 0.69
CA MET A 151 1.11 1.01 0.20
C MET A 151 2.53 1.04 0.75
N ARG A 152 3.43 1.66 -0.03
CA ARG A 152 4.84 1.90 0.34
C ARG A 152 5.17 3.36 0.11
N VAL A 153 6.13 3.86 0.86
CA VAL A 153 6.72 5.18 0.64
C VAL A 153 8.20 5.13 0.94
N ASP A 154 9.00 5.69 0.06
CA ASP A 154 10.41 5.88 0.34
C ASP A 154 10.67 7.33 0.75
N ILE A 155 11.37 7.48 1.85
CA ILE A 155 11.70 8.77 2.45
C ILE A 155 13.21 8.94 2.40
N GLY A 156 13.65 10.04 1.81
CA GLY A 156 15.04 10.48 1.87
C GLY A 156 15.24 11.47 3.00
N LEU A 157 16.30 11.32 3.77
CA LEU A 157 16.72 12.28 4.79
C LEU A 157 18.26 12.37 4.86
N ILE A 158 18.74 13.44 5.48
CA ILE A 158 20.14 13.56 5.89
C ILE A 158 20.14 13.42 7.41
N ALA A 159 20.90 12.45 7.91
CA ALA A 159 21.00 12.20 9.35
C ALA A 159 21.62 13.42 10.07
N PRO A 160 21.08 13.83 11.22
CA PRO A 160 21.61 14.95 11.98
C PRO A 160 22.96 14.63 12.62
N GLN A 161 23.40 15.44 13.58
CA GLN A 161 24.68 15.23 14.25
C GLN A 161 24.65 14.04 15.22
N ALA A 162 25.81 13.46 15.47
CA ALA A 162 25.93 12.37 16.43
C ALA A 162 25.42 12.76 17.83
N GLY A 163 24.77 11.84 18.51
CA GLY A 163 24.11 12.03 19.79
C GLY A 163 22.65 12.54 19.67
N GLU A 164 22.21 12.94 18.48
CA GLU A 164 20.80 13.28 18.23
C GLU A 164 19.99 12.02 17.94
N ARG A 165 18.66 12.19 17.85
CA ARG A 165 17.72 11.07 17.58
C ARG A 165 16.74 11.45 16.49
N VAL A 166 16.40 10.45 15.67
CA VAL A 166 15.40 10.55 14.63
C VAL A 166 14.29 9.53 14.90
N TYR A 167 13.04 9.95 14.77
CA TYR A 167 11.88 9.10 15.02
C TYR A 167 11.00 9.00 13.77
N VAL A 168 10.56 7.80 13.43
CA VAL A 168 9.38 7.62 12.58
C VAL A 168 8.17 7.50 13.50
N ARG A 169 7.24 8.44 13.39
CA ARG A 169 6.07 8.52 14.27
C ARG A 169 4.78 8.21 13.54
N GLN A 170 3.87 7.54 14.23
CA GLN A 170 2.47 7.48 13.83
C GLN A 170 1.72 8.70 14.39
N MET A 171 1.12 9.49 13.49
CA MET A 171 0.45 10.75 13.81
C MET A 171 -1.05 10.59 14.09
N LYS A 172 -1.51 9.40 14.48
CA LYS A 172 -2.91 9.12 14.74
C LYS A 172 -3.30 9.54 16.17
N GLY A 173 -4.42 10.28 16.28
CA GLY A 173 -4.96 10.67 17.57
C GLY A 173 -4.32 11.93 18.14
N ARG A 174 -4.53 12.17 19.45
CA ARG A 174 -4.08 13.38 20.14
C ARG A 174 -2.59 13.36 20.46
N PHE A 175 -2.02 12.18 20.64
CA PHE A 175 -0.62 12.00 21.01
C PHE A 175 0.05 11.09 19.98
N PRO A 176 0.91 11.65 19.11
CA PRO A 176 1.76 10.85 18.25
C PRO A 176 2.68 9.94 19.07
N PHE A 177 2.89 8.71 18.58
CA PHE A 177 3.80 7.78 19.24
C PHE A 177 4.87 7.26 18.26
N PRO A 178 6.08 6.93 18.73
CA PRO A 178 7.14 6.41 17.87
C PRO A 178 6.76 5.02 17.35
N LEU A 179 7.01 4.78 16.07
CA LEU A 179 7.02 3.44 15.47
C LEU A 179 8.40 2.82 15.62
N CYS A 180 9.43 3.62 15.38
CA CYS A 180 10.84 3.28 15.64
C CYS A 180 11.66 4.54 15.92
N GLU A 181 12.81 4.32 16.48
CA GLU A 181 13.81 5.32 16.82
C GLU A 181 15.14 5.00 16.11
N PHE A 182 15.87 6.03 15.76
CA PHE A 182 17.24 5.94 15.27
C PHE A 182 18.15 6.78 16.17
N GLU A 183 19.15 6.14 16.76
CA GLU A 183 20.25 6.81 17.45
C GLU A 183 21.32 7.21 16.43
N VAL A 184 21.70 8.49 16.41
CA VAL A 184 22.71 8.96 15.48
C VAL A 184 24.10 8.78 16.10
N VAL A 185 24.92 7.98 15.43
CA VAL A 185 26.28 7.65 15.86
C VAL A 185 27.33 8.43 15.05
N GLU A 186 28.53 8.56 15.60
CA GLU A 186 29.65 9.22 14.93
C GLU A 186 29.95 8.61 13.55
N SER A 187 30.33 9.46 12.60
CA SER A 187 30.78 9.05 11.28
C SER A 187 31.86 9.98 10.73
N SER A 188 32.63 9.48 9.76
CA SER A 188 33.61 10.25 9.01
C SER A 188 33.03 10.85 7.71
N LEU A 189 31.71 10.77 7.49
CA LEU A 189 31.08 11.33 6.31
C LEU A 189 31.21 12.85 6.25
N PRO A 190 31.40 13.44 5.06
CA PRO A 190 31.55 14.88 4.90
C PRO A 190 30.29 15.63 5.33
N GLU A 191 30.47 16.90 5.72
CA GLU A 191 29.34 17.79 5.94
C GLU A 191 28.64 18.09 4.61
N SER A 192 27.30 17.97 4.62
CA SER A 192 26.44 18.35 3.50
C SER A 192 26.68 17.62 2.17
N GLN A 193 25.93 16.54 1.97
CA GLN A 193 25.70 15.96 0.64
C GLN A 193 24.23 16.14 0.25
N PRO A 194 23.92 16.43 -1.02
CA PRO A 194 22.54 16.45 -1.47
C PRO A 194 21.97 15.03 -1.46
N LEU A 195 20.67 14.89 -1.21
CA LEU A 195 20.00 13.61 -1.36
C LEU A 195 20.15 13.09 -2.79
N PRO A 196 20.49 11.81 -2.99
CA PRO A 196 20.52 11.19 -4.31
C PRO A 196 19.16 11.28 -4.99
N LYS A 197 19.15 11.54 -6.30
CA LYS A 197 17.93 11.57 -7.10
C LYS A 197 17.68 10.18 -7.68
N LEU A 198 16.46 9.66 -7.47
CA LEU A 198 16.04 8.41 -8.08
C LEU A 198 15.71 8.58 -9.57
N PRO A 199 16.13 7.67 -10.46
CA PRO A 199 15.66 7.64 -11.84
C PRO A 199 14.18 7.28 -11.90
N LEU A 200 13.43 7.89 -12.80
CA LEU A 200 12.01 7.58 -12.96
C LEU A 200 11.82 6.20 -13.61
N ASN A 201 10.80 5.47 -13.17
CA ASN A 201 10.38 4.24 -13.81
C ASN A 201 9.74 4.51 -15.19
N PRO A 202 9.84 3.59 -16.15
CA PRO A 202 9.27 3.73 -17.47
C PRO A 202 7.75 3.50 -17.48
N VAL A 203 6.98 4.46 -16.97
CA VAL A 203 5.53 4.40 -17.00
C VAL A 203 5.01 4.77 -18.39
N PRO A 204 4.06 4.01 -18.99
CA PRO A 204 3.50 4.32 -20.30
C PRO A 204 2.92 5.72 -20.40
N GLN A 205 3.14 6.38 -21.54
CA GLN A 205 2.63 7.71 -21.78
C GLN A 205 1.12 7.71 -21.96
N LEU A 206 0.42 8.54 -21.21
CA LEU A 206 -1.04 8.66 -21.24
C LEU A 206 -1.51 9.52 -22.43
N ASP A 207 -2.49 9.04 -23.18
CA ASP A 207 -3.26 9.83 -24.13
C ASP A 207 -4.56 10.32 -23.44
N LEU A 208 -4.44 11.38 -22.67
CA LEU A 208 -5.57 11.93 -21.91
C LEU A 208 -6.62 12.60 -22.81
N ALA A 209 -6.30 12.96 -24.05
CA ALA A 209 -7.24 13.57 -24.97
C ALA A 209 -8.25 12.56 -25.51
N ASN A 210 -7.87 11.30 -25.62
CA ASN A 210 -8.71 10.19 -26.11
C ASN A 210 -9.03 9.17 -25.02
N ALA A 211 -8.76 9.49 -23.74
CA ALA A 211 -9.00 8.58 -22.62
C ALA A 211 -10.49 8.38 -22.36
N GLU A 212 -10.87 7.13 -22.15
CA GLU A 212 -12.21 6.76 -21.69
C GLU A 212 -12.28 6.85 -20.16
N GLU A 213 -13.31 7.54 -19.63
CA GLU A 213 -13.54 7.64 -18.19
C GLU A 213 -14.52 6.56 -17.72
N ILE A 214 -14.16 5.83 -16.66
CA ILE A 214 -14.95 4.73 -16.09
C ILE A 214 -15.16 4.99 -14.60
N ASP A 215 -16.44 4.98 -14.19
CA ASP A 215 -16.86 5.19 -12.81
C ASP A 215 -16.71 3.92 -11.97
N PHE A 216 -16.05 4.05 -10.81
CA PHE A 216 -16.03 3.05 -9.75
C PHE A 216 -16.54 3.63 -8.44
N VAL A 217 -17.68 3.13 -7.98
CA VAL A 217 -18.32 3.54 -6.73
C VAL A 217 -18.14 2.43 -5.69
N PHE A 218 -17.52 2.77 -4.55
CA PHE A 218 -17.31 1.86 -3.43
C PHE A 218 -18.34 2.14 -2.36
N GLU A 219 -19.13 1.12 -2.01
CA GLU A 219 -20.35 1.25 -1.23
C GLU A 219 -20.43 0.22 -0.11
N TRP A 220 -21.23 0.56 0.91
CA TRP A 220 -21.61 -0.33 2.00
C TRP A 220 -23.13 -0.49 2.02
N GLU A 221 -23.62 -1.69 1.86
CA GLU A 221 -25.06 -2.01 1.94
C GLU A 221 -25.44 -2.98 3.08
N GLY A 222 -24.51 -3.23 4.03
CA GLY A 222 -24.72 -4.26 5.03
C GLY A 222 -24.62 -5.67 4.41
N ALA A 223 -25.18 -6.68 5.07
CA ALA A 223 -25.10 -8.05 4.57
C ALA A 223 -26.00 -8.22 3.32
N VAL A 224 -25.39 -8.25 2.14
CA VAL A 224 -26.10 -8.37 0.84
C VAL A 224 -26.25 -9.81 0.37
N THR A 225 -25.55 -10.76 0.97
CA THR A 225 -25.71 -12.17 0.67
C THR A 225 -26.43 -12.89 1.79
N PRO A 226 -27.46 -13.69 1.48
CA PRO A 226 -27.96 -14.66 2.45
C PRO A 226 -26.81 -15.55 2.89
N THR A 227 -26.72 -15.84 4.16
CA THR A 227 -25.84 -16.92 4.66
C THR A 227 -26.16 -18.18 3.88
N SER A 228 -25.14 -18.85 3.34
CA SER A 228 -25.36 -20.15 2.72
C SER A 228 -26.06 -21.08 3.71
N LYS A 229 -26.90 -21.98 3.23
CA LYS A 229 -27.67 -22.92 4.10
C LYS A 229 -26.76 -23.78 4.99
N ASP A 230 -25.49 -23.92 4.62
CA ASP A 230 -24.45 -24.61 5.37
C ASP A 230 -23.62 -23.69 6.30
N GLY A 231 -23.93 -22.39 6.35
CA GLY A 231 -23.25 -21.40 7.18
C GLY A 231 -21.80 -21.10 6.80
N LYS A 232 -21.31 -21.62 5.67
CA LYS A 232 -19.90 -21.52 5.27
C LYS A 232 -19.59 -20.30 4.40
N ALA A 233 -20.59 -19.70 3.73
CA ALA A 233 -20.36 -18.53 2.91
C ALA A 233 -20.10 -17.30 3.79
N MET A 234 -19.01 -16.59 3.48
CA MET A 234 -18.70 -15.31 4.14
C MET A 234 -19.75 -14.27 3.71
N PRO A 235 -20.40 -13.57 4.67
CA PRO A 235 -21.32 -12.49 4.33
C PRO A 235 -20.63 -11.42 3.49
N LYS A 236 -21.34 -10.86 2.50
CA LYS A 236 -20.87 -9.76 1.67
C LYS A 236 -21.51 -8.46 2.17
N PHE A 237 -20.68 -7.45 2.36
CA PHE A 237 -21.09 -6.16 2.91
C PHE A 237 -20.69 -5.00 1.99
N TRP A 238 -19.65 -5.19 1.20
CA TRP A 238 -19.05 -4.16 0.36
C TRP A 238 -19.35 -4.40 -1.12
N LEU A 239 -19.59 -3.33 -1.83
CA LEU A 239 -19.90 -3.35 -3.25
C LEU A 239 -18.95 -2.44 -4.02
N THR A 240 -18.63 -2.87 -5.24
CA THR A 240 -18.10 -2.03 -6.30
C THR A 240 -19.17 -1.94 -7.39
N ASN A 241 -19.68 -0.74 -7.68
CA ASN A 241 -20.75 -0.52 -8.66
C ASN A 241 -21.95 -1.45 -8.43
N LYS A 242 -22.48 -1.49 -7.20
CA LYS A 242 -23.61 -2.35 -6.80
C LYS A 242 -23.34 -3.86 -6.85
N ARG A 243 -22.12 -4.29 -7.07
CA ARG A 243 -21.73 -5.71 -7.16
C ARG A 243 -20.79 -6.09 -6.04
N ALA A 244 -21.12 -7.13 -5.30
CA ALA A 244 -20.20 -7.78 -4.35
C ALA A 244 -19.42 -8.88 -5.05
N TRP A 245 -18.15 -9.04 -4.71
CA TRP A 245 -17.37 -10.18 -5.17
C TRP A 245 -17.83 -11.47 -4.44
N GLU A 246 -18.38 -12.41 -5.19
CA GLU A 246 -18.89 -13.68 -4.65
C GLU A 246 -17.83 -14.78 -4.53
N GLY A 247 -16.67 -14.54 -5.10
CA GLY A 247 -15.59 -15.52 -5.24
C GLY A 247 -15.48 -16.04 -6.66
N MET A 248 -14.42 -16.79 -6.91
CA MET A 248 -14.14 -17.41 -8.19
C MET A 248 -13.79 -18.88 -7.97
N SER A 249 -14.30 -19.78 -8.81
CA SER A 249 -13.96 -21.19 -8.86
C SER A 249 -13.62 -21.61 -10.29
N LYS A 250 -13.17 -22.83 -10.49
CA LYS A 250 -12.93 -23.37 -11.84
C LYS A 250 -14.19 -23.36 -12.71
N ASP A 251 -15.36 -23.55 -12.08
CA ASP A 251 -16.65 -23.70 -12.76
C ASP A 251 -17.49 -22.41 -12.75
N ASN A 252 -17.07 -21.41 -12.00
CA ASN A 252 -17.76 -20.13 -11.90
C ASN A 252 -16.75 -18.98 -11.84
N ILE A 253 -16.55 -18.34 -12.98
CA ILE A 253 -15.77 -17.11 -13.11
C ILE A 253 -16.77 -15.96 -13.28
N PRO A 254 -16.93 -15.08 -12.29
CA PRO A 254 -17.81 -13.92 -12.43
C PRO A 254 -17.41 -13.04 -13.61
N ALA A 255 -18.36 -12.26 -14.16
CA ALA A 255 -18.00 -11.27 -15.17
C ALA A 255 -17.01 -10.22 -14.61
N PRO A 256 -16.08 -9.70 -15.43
CA PRO A 256 -15.18 -8.63 -14.99
C PRO A 256 -15.97 -7.40 -14.56
N LEU A 257 -15.36 -6.54 -13.75
CA LEU A 257 -15.90 -5.22 -13.44
C LEU A 257 -15.98 -4.37 -14.72
N VAL A 258 -14.94 -4.49 -15.54
CA VAL A 258 -14.83 -3.86 -16.86
C VAL A 258 -13.90 -4.66 -17.75
N THR A 259 -14.14 -4.64 -19.06
CA THR A 259 -13.21 -5.13 -20.10
C THR A 259 -12.62 -3.90 -20.81
N LEU A 260 -11.29 -3.85 -20.88
CA LEU A 260 -10.51 -2.76 -21.44
C LEU A 260 -9.84 -3.22 -22.75
N GLU A 261 -9.70 -2.31 -23.68
CA GLU A 261 -9.00 -2.55 -24.95
C GLU A 261 -7.50 -2.30 -24.74
N TYR A 262 -6.69 -3.26 -25.20
CA TYR A 262 -5.23 -3.18 -25.10
C TYR A 262 -4.68 -1.90 -25.77
N GLY A 263 -3.75 -1.27 -25.10
CA GLY A 263 -3.05 -0.06 -25.57
C GLY A 263 -3.80 1.25 -25.37
N LYS A 264 -5.06 1.22 -24.94
CA LYS A 264 -5.84 2.45 -24.69
C LYS A 264 -5.56 3.03 -23.29
N THR A 265 -5.71 4.35 -23.19
CA THR A 265 -5.67 5.08 -21.92
C THR A 265 -7.07 5.12 -21.30
N TYR A 266 -7.15 4.80 -20.03
CA TYR A 266 -8.37 4.87 -19.22
C TYR A 266 -8.18 5.78 -18.02
N ILE A 267 -9.23 6.47 -17.62
CA ILE A 267 -9.33 7.22 -16.37
C ILE A 267 -10.35 6.54 -15.48
N PHE A 268 -9.93 6.00 -14.35
CA PHE A 268 -10.85 5.50 -13.34
C PHE A 268 -11.24 6.64 -12.41
N ASP A 269 -12.53 6.97 -12.39
CA ASP A 269 -13.12 7.90 -11.43
C ASP A 269 -13.57 7.12 -10.20
N LEU A 270 -12.74 7.15 -9.17
CA LEU A 270 -12.88 6.36 -7.96
C LEU A 270 -13.68 7.17 -6.93
N LYS A 271 -14.85 6.67 -6.53
CA LYS A 271 -15.77 7.34 -5.61
C LYS A 271 -16.04 6.49 -4.38
N ASN A 272 -15.51 6.89 -3.24
CA ASN A 272 -15.84 6.28 -1.97
C ASN A 272 -17.03 7.00 -1.33
N VAL A 273 -18.20 6.37 -1.29
CA VAL A 273 -19.41 6.92 -0.65
C VAL A 273 -19.61 6.43 0.78
N THR A 274 -18.52 6.05 1.45
CA THR A 274 -18.53 5.47 2.80
C THR A 274 -17.70 6.28 3.79
N GLN A 275 -17.87 5.99 5.08
CA GLN A 275 -17.12 6.62 6.17
C GLN A 275 -15.78 5.91 6.48
N TYR A 276 -15.32 5.03 5.60
CA TYR A 276 -14.11 4.22 5.78
C TYR A 276 -13.06 4.58 4.73
N HIS A 277 -11.79 4.35 5.07
CA HIS A 277 -10.71 4.48 4.11
C HIS A 277 -10.62 3.22 3.25
N HIS A 278 -10.36 3.41 1.95
CA HIS A 278 -10.15 2.32 1.01
C HIS A 278 -8.87 2.56 0.21
N PRO A 279 -7.78 1.84 0.50
CA PRO A 279 -6.66 1.74 -0.42
C PRO A 279 -7.06 0.81 -1.57
N ILE A 280 -7.31 1.37 -2.74
CA ILE A 280 -7.76 0.66 -3.94
C ILE A 280 -6.55 0.28 -4.77
N HIS A 281 -6.30 -1.02 -4.86
CA HIS A 281 -5.16 -1.61 -5.53
C HIS A 281 -5.54 -2.25 -6.86
N ILE A 282 -4.69 -2.03 -7.86
CA ILE A 282 -4.77 -2.65 -9.18
C ILE A 282 -3.55 -3.55 -9.39
N HIS A 283 -3.78 -4.79 -9.80
CA HIS A 283 -2.71 -5.68 -10.22
C HIS A 283 -2.30 -5.41 -11.67
N GLY A 284 -1.04 -5.65 -11.98
CA GLY A 284 -0.50 -5.64 -13.34
C GLY A 284 -0.40 -4.29 -14.04
N HIS A 285 -0.78 -3.20 -13.39
CA HIS A 285 -0.76 -1.84 -13.94
C HIS A 285 -0.34 -0.82 -12.89
N THR A 286 0.09 0.35 -13.36
CA THR A 286 0.44 1.49 -12.51
C THR A 286 -0.47 2.67 -12.84
N PHE A 287 -1.15 3.22 -11.83
CA PHE A 287 -1.93 4.44 -11.96
C PHE A 287 -1.06 5.69 -11.98
N THR A 288 -1.46 6.67 -12.76
CA THR A 288 -1.07 8.07 -12.59
C THR A 288 -2.24 8.82 -11.94
N VAL A 289 -2.08 9.30 -10.73
CA VAL A 289 -3.12 10.03 -10.01
C VAL A 289 -3.16 11.47 -10.49
N LEU A 290 -4.30 11.85 -11.10
CA LEU A 290 -4.51 13.16 -11.71
C LEU A 290 -5.25 14.13 -10.79
N GLU A 291 -6.15 13.60 -9.94
CA GLU A 291 -7.02 14.38 -9.08
C GLU A 291 -7.30 13.65 -7.77
N MET A 292 -7.34 14.38 -6.66
CA MET A 292 -7.76 13.90 -5.33
C MET A 292 -8.76 14.89 -4.73
N ASP A 293 -9.91 14.37 -4.27
CA ASP A 293 -10.97 15.14 -3.59
C ASP A 293 -11.38 16.41 -4.35
N GLY A 294 -11.53 16.30 -5.67
CA GLY A 294 -11.93 17.39 -6.57
C GLY A 294 -10.84 18.41 -6.89
N LYS A 295 -9.60 18.14 -6.46
CA LYS A 295 -8.46 19.01 -6.74
C LYS A 295 -7.47 18.32 -7.68
N LYS A 296 -7.14 18.99 -8.77
CA LYS A 296 -6.08 18.54 -9.67
C LYS A 296 -4.74 18.52 -8.93
N ILE A 297 -3.98 17.46 -9.15
CA ILE A 297 -2.63 17.33 -8.63
C ILE A 297 -1.69 18.08 -9.57
N ALA A 298 -0.97 19.06 -9.04
CA ALA A 298 -0.09 19.91 -9.84
C ALA A 298 1.04 19.10 -10.51
N GLU A 299 1.57 18.12 -9.79
CA GLU A 299 2.54 17.16 -10.30
C GLU A 299 1.98 15.74 -10.06
N PRO A 300 1.31 15.13 -11.07
CA PRO A 300 0.81 13.79 -10.97
C PRO A 300 1.89 12.79 -10.56
N PHE A 301 1.53 11.83 -9.71
CA PHE A 301 2.43 10.79 -9.24
C PHE A 301 1.91 9.40 -9.60
N HIS A 302 2.83 8.43 -9.63
CA HIS A 302 2.52 7.06 -9.97
C HIS A 302 2.36 6.19 -8.72
N THR A 303 1.41 5.27 -8.75
CA THR A 303 1.09 4.36 -7.64
C THR A 303 0.35 3.13 -8.16
N ASP A 304 0.44 2.02 -7.49
CA ASP A 304 -0.43 0.87 -7.73
C ASP A 304 -1.64 0.82 -6.78
N THR A 305 -1.66 1.71 -5.78
CA THR A 305 -2.68 1.74 -4.73
C THR A 305 -3.13 3.16 -4.41
N VAL A 306 -4.40 3.49 -4.70
CA VAL A 306 -4.98 4.81 -4.43
C VAL A 306 -5.72 4.81 -3.10
N LEU A 307 -5.24 5.57 -2.12
CA LEU A 307 -5.89 5.68 -0.82
C LEU A 307 -7.05 6.68 -0.85
N LEU A 308 -8.26 6.18 -0.93
CA LEU A 308 -9.47 7.00 -0.82
C LEU A 308 -9.81 7.28 0.65
N GLY A 309 -9.94 8.56 0.99
CA GLY A 309 -10.44 9.01 2.29
C GLY A 309 -11.93 8.72 2.47
N LYS A 310 -12.46 9.09 3.64
CA LYS A 310 -13.92 9.05 3.92
C LYS A 310 -14.66 9.96 2.94
N ASN A 311 -15.64 9.43 2.21
CA ASN A 311 -16.35 10.13 1.13
C ASN A 311 -15.40 10.78 0.10
N GLY A 312 -14.19 10.21 -0.03
CA GLY A 312 -13.15 10.72 -0.91
C GLY A 312 -13.35 10.30 -2.37
N ARG A 313 -12.70 11.02 -3.26
CA ARG A 313 -12.72 10.76 -4.70
C ARG A 313 -11.33 10.93 -5.29
N ALA A 314 -11.01 10.14 -6.31
CA ALA A 314 -9.78 10.31 -7.07
C ALA A 314 -10.02 10.04 -8.56
N LYS A 315 -9.27 10.72 -9.43
CA LYS A 315 -9.13 10.32 -10.82
C LYS A 315 -7.73 9.77 -11.03
N ALA A 316 -7.66 8.52 -11.46
CA ALA A 316 -6.41 7.79 -11.69
C ALA A 316 -6.41 7.24 -13.11
N ALA A 317 -5.40 7.59 -13.90
CA ALA A 317 -5.27 7.17 -15.28
C ALA A 317 -4.18 6.12 -15.45
N PHE A 318 -4.33 5.24 -16.43
CA PHE A 318 -3.30 4.29 -16.84
C PHE A 318 -3.51 3.85 -18.29
N VAL A 319 -2.49 3.26 -18.89
CA VAL A 319 -2.61 2.57 -20.18
C VAL A 319 -2.87 1.10 -19.90
N ALA A 320 -3.86 0.51 -20.57
CA ALA A 320 -4.16 -0.91 -20.49
C ALA A 320 -3.16 -1.70 -21.34
N ASP A 321 -1.90 -1.75 -20.94
CA ASP A 321 -0.77 -2.30 -21.71
C ASP A 321 -0.37 -3.72 -21.32
N ASN A 322 -1.07 -4.31 -20.36
CA ASN A 322 -0.79 -5.66 -19.87
C ASN A 322 -2.03 -6.57 -20.08
N PRO A 323 -2.06 -7.39 -21.16
CA PRO A 323 -3.21 -8.24 -21.43
C PRO A 323 -3.43 -9.29 -20.34
N GLY A 324 -4.70 -9.57 -20.03
CA GLY A 324 -5.05 -10.59 -19.05
C GLY A 324 -6.16 -10.17 -18.09
N ARG A 325 -6.29 -10.95 -17.01
CA ARG A 325 -7.27 -10.73 -15.94
C ARG A 325 -6.56 -10.28 -14.69
N TRP A 326 -6.77 -9.06 -14.28
CA TRP A 326 -6.05 -8.42 -13.19
C TRP A 326 -6.97 -8.16 -12.02
N MET A 327 -6.58 -8.61 -10.84
CA MET A 327 -7.34 -8.34 -9.61
C MET A 327 -7.38 -6.83 -9.35
N TYR A 328 -8.55 -6.40 -8.89
CA TYR A 328 -8.81 -5.01 -8.53
C TYR A 328 -9.62 -5.00 -7.23
N HIS A 329 -9.05 -4.47 -6.15
CA HIS A 329 -9.64 -4.63 -4.83
C HIS A 329 -9.23 -3.57 -3.82
N CYS A 330 -9.98 -3.43 -2.74
CA CYS A 330 -9.52 -2.74 -1.55
C CYS A 330 -8.43 -3.54 -0.85
N HIS A 331 -7.34 -2.90 -0.44
CA HIS A 331 -6.26 -3.58 0.26
C HIS A 331 -6.47 -3.68 1.79
N VAL A 332 -7.55 -3.11 2.34
CA VAL A 332 -8.07 -3.58 3.63
C VAL A 332 -8.63 -4.99 3.40
N ILE A 333 -7.91 -5.99 3.91
CA ILE A 333 -8.15 -7.40 3.55
C ILE A 333 -9.54 -7.88 3.96
N GLU A 334 -10.07 -7.37 5.05
CA GLU A 334 -11.42 -7.67 5.51
C GLU A 334 -12.49 -7.09 4.58
N HIS A 335 -12.26 -5.89 4.03
CA HIS A 335 -13.14 -5.30 3.01
C HIS A 335 -13.11 -6.12 1.72
N MET A 336 -11.91 -6.49 1.27
CA MET A 336 -11.73 -7.36 0.11
C MET A 336 -12.49 -8.69 0.29
N LYS A 337 -12.31 -9.38 1.42
CA LYS A 337 -12.95 -10.67 1.72
C LYS A 337 -14.46 -10.58 1.81
N THR A 338 -15.00 -9.44 2.20
CA THR A 338 -16.43 -9.23 2.36
C THR A 338 -17.07 -8.44 1.21
N GLY A 339 -16.45 -8.43 0.02
CA GLY A 339 -17.08 -8.03 -1.23
C GLY A 339 -16.37 -6.95 -2.05
N LEU A 340 -15.45 -6.15 -1.46
CA LEU A 340 -14.81 -5.03 -2.15
C LEU A 340 -13.63 -5.51 -3.02
N MET A 341 -13.96 -6.33 -4.00
CA MET A 341 -13.02 -6.95 -4.91
C MET A 341 -13.70 -7.23 -6.25
N GLY A 342 -12.91 -7.40 -7.27
CA GLY A 342 -13.28 -7.86 -8.60
C GLY A 342 -12.03 -8.08 -9.44
N TYR A 343 -12.19 -8.09 -10.75
CA TYR A 343 -11.08 -8.03 -11.68
C TYR A 343 -11.43 -7.17 -12.89
N ILE A 344 -10.43 -6.61 -13.50
CA ILE A 344 -10.48 -6.00 -14.82
C ILE A 344 -9.92 -6.99 -15.84
N GLU A 345 -10.40 -6.93 -17.07
CA GLU A 345 -9.90 -7.76 -18.17
C GLU A 345 -9.37 -6.86 -19.29
N VAL A 346 -8.12 -7.05 -19.70
CA VAL A 346 -7.48 -6.33 -20.82
C VAL A 346 -7.37 -7.28 -22.00
N LYS A 347 -7.94 -6.90 -23.16
CA LYS A 347 -7.98 -7.68 -24.43
C LYS A 347 -7.43 -6.88 -25.59
#